data_8a73bdd60328808e63153da0ce0bb608
#
_entry.id   8a73bdd60328808e63153da0ce0bb608
#
_cell.length_a   1.000
_cell.length_b   1.000
_cell.length_c   1.000
_cell.angle_alpha   90.00
_cell.angle_beta   90.00
_cell.angle_gamma   90.00
#
_symmetry.space_group_name_H-M   'P 1'
#
loop_
_entity.id
_entity.type
_entity.pdbx_description
1 polymer ?
#
loop_
_entity_poly.entity_id
_entity_poly.type
_entity_poly.pdbx_seq_one_letter_code
_entity_poly.pdbx_strand_id
1 'polypeptide(L)'
;MDFALTPDQEAVREGVVALCSGFDDAYWHGCDKAHEFPHAFHKAIAEAGYLGICIPEEYGGSGLGIHDAAIMMEAISGSGAGMTGASAIHMNIFGLNPVVVFGTEEQKARFLPPLVRGEEKACFGVTEPTTGLDTTRLKTRAVRKGDKYIVDGQKVWISTAQVADRILLLARTTPLDQVSKPTEGLSLFYTKLDRDRARVVEIDKMGRAGVDSNEIFFEGYEVPAEDRIGEEGKGFRYILHGMNPERVLIGAEAIGLGRAALARAAGYAKERVVFGRPIGQNQGVQHPLAADWMALEAAWLMVQNAAWRYDQDLDCAAQANAGKYLAAEAGLKACQNAIMTHGGFGYAREYHVERYMREAMIPWIAPVSPNLILCHIAERVLGLPKSY
;
A
#
# COMPACT_ATOMS: atom_id res chain seq x y z
N MET A 1 -2.15 -17.88 -24.10
CA MET A 1 -1.98 -17.05 -22.88
C MET A 1 -0.87 -17.71 -22.10
N ASP A 2 0.19 -17.00 -21.82
CA ASP A 2 1.29 -17.48 -21.01
C ASP A 2 1.10 -16.93 -19.58
N PHE A 3 1.16 -17.80 -18.58
CA PHE A 3 1.09 -17.44 -17.17
C PHE A 3 2.45 -17.43 -16.49
N ALA A 4 3.52 -17.79 -17.23
CA ALA A 4 4.88 -17.70 -16.73
C ALA A 4 5.32 -16.23 -16.61
N LEU A 5 6.16 -15.95 -15.65
CA LEU A 5 6.82 -14.65 -15.59
C LEU A 5 7.77 -14.51 -16.76
N THR A 6 7.93 -13.29 -17.26
CA THR A 6 8.97 -12.98 -18.23
C THR A 6 10.35 -13.09 -17.58
N PRO A 7 11.46 -13.22 -18.36
CA PRO A 7 12.81 -13.23 -17.78
C PRO A 7 13.10 -12.00 -16.91
N ASP A 8 12.62 -10.82 -17.29
CA ASP A 8 12.80 -9.58 -16.50
C ASP A 8 12.02 -9.63 -15.19
N GLN A 9 10.80 -10.15 -15.20
CA GLN A 9 9.97 -10.34 -14.00
C GLN A 9 10.58 -11.38 -13.05
N GLU A 10 11.13 -12.47 -13.58
CA GLU A 10 11.89 -13.44 -12.78
C GLU A 10 13.11 -12.78 -12.13
N ALA A 11 13.86 -11.96 -12.88
CA ALA A 11 15.02 -11.24 -12.38
C ALA A 11 14.63 -10.26 -11.25
N VAL A 12 13.52 -9.53 -11.40
CA VAL A 12 12.98 -8.67 -10.31
C VAL A 12 12.65 -9.50 -9.08
N ARG A 13 11.92 -10.61 -9.25
CA ARG A 13 11.55 -11.49 -8.13
C ARG A 13 12.77 -12.06 -7.41
N GLU A 14 13.71 -12.63 -8.16
CA GLU A 14 14.92 -13.25 -7.61
C GLU A 14 15.80 -12.21 -6.88
N GLY A 15 15.99 -11.04 -7.48
CA GLY A 15 16.75 -9.95 -6.88
C GLY A 15 16.14 -9.45 -5.57
N VAL A 16 14.83 -9.29 -5.54
CA VAL A 16 14.09 -8.89 -4.32
C VAL A 16 14.16 -9.97 -3.25
N VAL A 17 13.96 -11.24 -3.60
CA VAL A 17 14.07 -12.37 -2.64
C VAL A 17 15.48 -12.44 -2.05
N ALA A 18 16.51 -12.30 -2.88
CA ALA A 18 17.90 -12.29 -2.43
C ALA A 18 18.17 -11.12 -1.46
N LEU A 19 17.69 -9.91 -1.79
CA LEU A 19 17.81 -8.74 -0.91
C LEU A 19 17.10 -8.97 0.43
N CYS A 20 15.85 -9.45 0.39
CA CYS A 20 15.03 -9.69 1.58
C CYS A 20 15.63 -10.75 2.49
N SER A 21 16.40 -11.71 1.97
CA SER A 21 17.08 -12.74 2.77
C SER A 21 18.11 -12.17 3.77
N GLY A 22 18.55 -10.92 3.56
CA GLY A 22 19.40 -10.17 4.50
C GLY A 22 18.66 -9.62 5.74
N PHE A 23 17.33 -9.75 5.79
CA PHE A 23 16.48 -9.23 6.86
C PHE A 23 15.63 -10.36 7.45
N ASP A 24 16.15 -10.96 8.50
CA ASP A 24 15.54 -12.12 9.16
C ASP A 24 14.35 -11.77 10.06
N ASP A 25 13.78 -12.80 10.66
CA ASP A 25 12.67 -12.66 11.59
C ASP A 25 12.99 -11.81 12.82
N ALA A 26 14.24 -11.85 13.29
CA ALA A 26 14.68 -11.05 14.43
C ALA A 26 14.66 -9.55 14.11
N TYR A 27 15.08 -9.18 12.89
CA TYR A 27 15.00 -7.81 12.39
C TYR A 27 13.55 -7.28 12.37
N TRP A 28 12.64 -8.05 11.75
CA TRP A 28 11.24 -7.63 11.64
C TRP A 28 10.51 -7.61 12.99
N HIS A 29 10.83 -8.55 13.87
CA HIS A 29 10.33 -8.54 15.24
C HIS A 29 10.86 -7.33 16.02
N GLY A 30 12.13 -6.96 15.81
CA GLY A 30 12.74 -5.76 16.38
C GLY A 30 12.00 -4.49 15.99
N CYS A 31 11.75 -4.29 14.69
CA CYS A 31 10.98 -3.15 14.18
C CYS A 31 9.54 -3.10 14.75
N ASP A 32 8.84 -4.25 14.79
CA ASP A 32 7.47 -4.32 15.35
C ASP A 32 7.46 -3.98 16.86
N LYS A 33 8.43 -4.50 17.62
CA LYS A 33 8.52 -4.28 19.07
C LYS A 33 8.93 -2.85 19.43
N ALA A 34 9.85 -2.28 18.67
CA ALA A 34 10.38 -0.93 18.91
C ALA A 34 9.48 0.18 18.33
N HIS A 35 8.48 -0.17 17.49
CA HIS A 35 7.70 0.78 16.70
C HIS A 35 8.64 1.65 15.83
N GLU A 36 9.66 1.06 15.25
CA GLU A 36 10.70 1.75 14.51
C GLU A 36 10.61 1.45 13.02
N PHE A 37 10.69 2.52 12.20
CA PHE A 37 10.70 2.40 10.75
C PHE A 37 11.90 1.55 10.29
N PRO A 38 11.74 0.63 9.33
CA PRO A 38 12.79 -0.28 8.89
C PRO A 38 13.81 0.42 7.99
N HIS A 39 14.59 1.36 8.55
CA HIS A 39 15.54 2.22 7.83
C HIS A 39 16.58 1.43 7.03
N ALA A 40 17.14 0.35 7.62
CA ALA A 40 18.15 -0.45 6.94
C ALA A 40 17.55 -1.17 5.70
N PHE A 41 16.35 -1.71 5.82
CA PHE A 41 15.63 -2.32 4.70
C PHE A 41 15.29 -1.31 3.61
N HIS A 42 14.73 -0.15 3.98
CA HIS A 42 14.41 0.92 3.02
C HIS A 42 15.67 1.38 2.26
N LYS A 43 16.80 1.54 2.96
CA LYS A 43 18.10 1.88 2.35
C LYS A 43 18.55 0.81 1.36
N ALA A 44 18.48 -0.48 1.72
CA ALA A 44 18.88 -1.58 0.84
C ALA A 44 18.02 -1.63 -0.43
N ILE A 45 16.71 -1.42 -0.32
CA ILE A 45 15.78 -1.32 -1.44
C ILE A 45 16.14 -0.13 -2.36
N ALA A 46 16.50 1.03 -1.77
CA ALA A 46 16.93 2.21 -2.51
C ALA A 46 18.24 1.96 -3.27
N GLU A 47 19.26 1.42 -2.60
CA GLU A 47 20.56 1.11 -3.20
C GLU A 47 20.47 0.07 -4.33
N ALA A 48 19.48 -0.82 -4.27
CA ALA A 48 19.18 -1.78 -5.33
C ALA A 48 18.30 -1.18 -6.47
N GLY A 49 17.89 0.08 -6.39
CA GLY A 49 17.10 0.78 -7.40
C GLY A 49 15.59 0.51 -7.37
N TYR A 50 15.10 -0.33 -6.45
CA TYR A 50 13.70 -0.77 -6.43
C TYR A 50 12.71 0.32 -5.99
N LEU A 51 13.15 1.39 -5.31
CA LEU A 51 12.25 2.52 -5.01
C LEU A 51 11.76 3.22 -6.26
N GLY A 52 12.56 3.19 -7.33
CA GLY A 52 12.24 3.78 -8.62
C GLY A 52 11.64 2.83 -9.64
N ILE A 53 11.13 1.66 -9.25
CA ILE A 53 10.72 0.60 -10.20
C ILE A 53 9.77 1.12 -11.30
N CYS A 54 8.77 1.96 -10.95
CA CYS A 54 7.82 2.54 -11.90
C CYS A 54 8.14 4.00 -12.29
N ILE A 55 9.28 4.53 -11.88
CA ILE A 55 9.71 5.89 -12.25
C ILE A 55 10.51 5.82 -13.55
N PRO A 56 10.30 6.75 -14.51
CA PRO A 56 11.04 6.76 -15.77
C PRO A 56 12.57 6.84 -15.55
N GLU A 57 13.32 6.21 -16.46
CA GLU A 57 14.78 6.14 -16.43
C GLU A 57 15.45 7.53 -16.40
N GLU A 58 14.87 8.50 -17.10
CA GLU A 58 15.36 9.89 -17.15
C GLU A 58 15.38 10.58 -15.76
N TYR A 59 14.60 10.08 -14.79
CA TYR A 59 14.60 10.54 -13.39
C TYR A 59 15.29 9.55 -12.43
N GLY A 60 16.02 8.58 -12.98
CA GLY A 60 16.81 7.60 -12.23
C GLY A 60 16.04 6.35 -11.81
N GLY A 61 14.83 6.16 -12.29
CA GLY A 61 14.03 4.94 -12.07
C GLY A 61 14.35 3.82 -13.07
N SER A 62 13.58 2.73 -13.00
CA SER A 62 13.71 1.56 -13.88
C SER A 62 12.73 1.56 -15.06
N GLY A 63 11.73 2.44 -15.06
CA GLY A 63 10.73 2.54 -16.14
C GLY A 63 9.85 1.29 -16.32
N LEU A 64 9.80 0.41 -15.29
CA LEU A 64 9.00 -0.81 -15.33
C LEU A 64 7.53 -0.56 -15.00
N GLY A 65 6.70 -1.57 -15.23
CA GLY A 65 5.25 -1.49 -15.06
C GLY A 65 4.76 -1.78 -13.64
N ILE A 66 3.46 -1.60 -13.44
CA ILE A 66 2.77 -1.97 -12.20
C ILE A 66 2.76 -3.50 -12.01
N HIS A 67 2.83 -4.28 -13.08
CA HIS A 67 2.95 -5.73 -12.99
C HIS A 67 4.26 -6.14 -12.33
N ASP A 68 5.37 -5.54 -12.72
CA ASP A 68 6.69 -5.78 -12.11
C ASP A 68 6.72 -5.32 -10.66
N ALA A 69 6.14 -4.17 -10.37
CA ALA A 69 5.98 -3.67 -9.00
C ALA A 69 5.12 -4.60 -8.13
N ALA A 70 4.05 -5.19 -8.67
CA ALA A 70 3.21 -6.15 -7.96
C ALA A 70 3.99 -7.43 -7.60
N ILE A 71 4.81 -7.94 -8.51
CA ILE A 71 5.70 -9.09 -8.26
C ILE A 71 6.71 -8.76 -7.16
N MET A 72 7.33 -7.58 -7.22
CA MET A 72 8.22 -7.09 -6.18
C MET A 72 7.53 -7.02 -4.81
N MET A 73 6.34 -6.43 -4.73
CA MET A 73 5.61 -6.24 -3.48
C MET A 73 5.12 -7.57 -2.88
N GLU A 74 4.71 -8.51 -3.72
CA GLU A 74 4.39 -9.88 -3.29
C GLU A 74 5.61 -10.56 -2.68
N ALA A 75 6.76 -10.49 -3.35
CA ALA A 75 8.00 -11.08 -2.87
C ALA A 75 8.47 -10.47 -1.55
N ILE A 76 8.39 -9.14 -1.38
CA ILE A 76 8.73 -8.46 -0.13
C ILE A 76 7.83 -8.93 1.00
N SER A 77 6.51 -8.85 0.81
CA SER A 77 5.56 -9.24 1.86
C SER A 77 5.68 -10.73 2.21
N GLY A 78 5.95 -11.57 1.20
CA GLY A 78 6.13 -13.02 1.33
C GLY A 78 7.45 -13.46 1.98
N SER A 79 8.46 -12.59 2.04
CA SER A 79 9.78 -12.91 2.61
C SER A 79 9.81 -13.02 4.14
N GLY A 80 8.72 -12.68 4.82
CA GLY A 80 8.66 -12.52 6.27
C GLY A 80 8.62 -11.05 6.72
N ALA A 81 8.92 -10.11 5.82
CA ALA A 81 8.78 -8.67 6.07
C ALA A 81 7.32 -8.24 6.34
N GLY A 82 6.36 -8.98 5.76
CA GLY A 82 4.94 -8.69 5.91
C GLY A 82 4.54 -7.33 5.38
N MET A 83 3.45 -6.79 5.94
CA MET A 83 2.97 -5.45 5.57
C MET A 83 3.90 -4.34 6.09
N THR A 84 4.72 -4.59 7.10
CA THR A 84 5.70 -3.61 7.58
C THR A 84 6.74 -3.30 6.51
N GLY A 85 7.36 -4.33 5.91
CA GLY A 85 8.34 -4.15 4.83
C GLY A 85 7.71 -3.56 3.57
N ALA A 86 6.58 -4.11 3.14
CA ALA A 86 5.85 -3.62 1.97
C ALA A 86 5.46 -2.14 2.13
N SER A 87 4.83 -1.78 3.25
CA SER A 87 4.36 -0.41 3.50
C SER A 87 5.49 0.63 3.61
N ALA A 88 6.70 0.21 3.99
CA ALA A 88 7.85 1.11 4.07
C ALA A 88 8.24 1.70 2.71
N ILE A 89 7.88 1.03 1.59
CA ILE A 89 8.22 1.46 0.23
C ILE A 89 7.01 1.73 -0.66
N HIS A 90 5.84 1.27 -0.27
CA HIS A 90 4.60 1.32 -1.05
C HIS A 90 4.27 2.72 -1.59
N MET A 91 4.46 3.75 -0.76
CA MET A 91 4.22 5.16 -1.14
C MET A 91 5.07 5.64 -2.32
N ASN A 92 6.26 5.08 -2.50
CA ASN A 92 7.17 5.45 -3.58
C ASN A 92 6.66 4.99 -4.96
N ILE A 93 5.74 4.02 -5.00
CA ILE A 93 5.23 3.43 -6.22
C ILE A 93 3.89 4.07 -6.61
N PHE A 94 2.83 3.83 -5.83
CA PHE A 94 1.51 4.33 -6.19
C PHE A 94 1.30 5.81 -5.83
N GLY A 95 1.80 6.23 -4.66
CA GLY A 95 1.55 7.57 -4.13
C GLY A 95 2.18 8.67 -4.97
N LEU A 96 3.23 8.36 -5.72
CA LEU A 96 3.89 9.30 -6.62
C LEU A 96 3.43 9.19 -8.08
N ASN A 97 2.61 8.22 -8.41
CA ASN A 97 2.04 8.11 -9.77
C ASN A 97 1.45 9.44 -10.26
N PRO A 98 0.69 10.23 -9.46
CA PRO A 98 0.23 11.55 -9.90
C PRO A 98 1.35 12.54 -10.20
N VAL A 99 2.50 12.48 -9.53
CA VAL A 99 3.66 13.35 -9.84
C VAL A 99 4.29 12.95 -11.15
N VAL A 100 4.48 11.63 -11.37
CA VAL A 100 5.03 11.08 -12.62
C VAL A 100 4.18 11.45 -13.82
N VAL A 101 2.84 11.35 -13.69
CA VAL A 101 1.92 11.52 -14.83
C VAL A 101 1.54 13.00 -15.05
N PHE A 102 1.34 13.78 -13.99
CA PHE A 102 0.75 15.14 -14.08
C PHE A 102 1.70 16.25 -13.61
N GLY A 103 2.88 15.92 -13.08
CA GLY A 103 3.91 16.90 -12.74
C GLY A 103 4.49 17.56 -13.99
N THR A 104 4.94 18.81 -13.87
CA THR A 104 5.76 19.43 -14.92
C THR A 104 7.16 18.79 -14.94
N GLU A 105 7.91 18.98 -16.02
CA GLU A 105 9.27 18.45 -16.12
C GLU A 105 10.18 18.96 -14.99
N GLU A 106 10.02 20.22 -14.60
CA GLU A 106 10.75 20.81 -13.46
C GLU A 106 10.34 20.15 -12.14
N GLN A 107 9.06 19.85 -11.96
CA GLN A 107 8.58 19.12 -10.76
C GLN A 107 9.11 17.71 -10.70
N LYS A 108 9.05 16.98 -11.82
CA LYS A 108 9.58 15.61 -11.92
C LYS A 108 11.09 15.58 -11.63
N ALA A 109 11.86 16.46 -12.27
CA ALA A 109 13.30 16.57 -12.06
C ALA A 109 13.68 16.94 -10.62
N ARG A 110 12.83 17.73 -9.93
CA ARG A 110 13.05 18.14 -8.54
C ARG A 110 12.65 17.07 -7.54
N PHE A 111 11.56 16.35 -7.78
CA PHE A 111 10.93 15.49 -6.78
C PHE A 111 11.31 14.01 -6.89
N LEU A 112 11.47 13.48 -8.11
CA LEU A 112 11.63 12.05 -8.29
C LEU A 112 13.04 11.53 -7.95
N PRO A 113 14.15 12.15 -8.37
CA PRO A 113 15.47 11.61 -8.10
C PRO A 113 15.84 11.45 -6.62
N PRO A 114 15.58 12.41 -5.71
CA PRO A 114 15.88 12.23 -4.28
C PRO A 114 15.11 11.06 -3.65
N LEU A 115 13.90 10.82 -4.13
CA LEU A 115 13.06 9.74 -3.65
C LEU A 115 13.55 8.39 -4.16
N VAL A 116 13.93 8.28 -5.45
CA VAL A 116 14.51 7.06 -6.04
C VAL A 116 15.78 6.65 -5.29
N ARG A 117 16.63 7.63 -4.91
CA ARG A 117 17.84 7.37 -4.12
C ARG A 117 17.58 7.11 -2.63
N GLY A 118 16.32 7.18 -2.17
CA GLY A 118 15.96 6.99 -0.76
C GLY A 118 16.41 8.13 0.17
N GLU A 119 16.85 9.26 -0.39
CA GLU A 119 17.22 10.48 0.35
C GLU A 119 16.00 11.16 0.96
N GLU A 120 14.86 11.13 0.25
CA GLU A 120 13.58 11.62 0.73
C GLU A 120 12.56 10.48 0.81
N LYS A 121 11.63 10.57 1.77
CA LYS A 121 10.46 9.69 1.93
C LYS A 121 9.20 10.52 1.80
N ALA A 122 8.14 9.90 1.29
CA ALA A 122 6.86 10.56 1.12
C ALA A 122 5.75 9.91 1.97
N CYS A 123 4.75 10.71 2.34
CA CYS A 123 3.49 10.24 2.88
C CYS A 123 2.30 10.76 2.07
N PHE A 124 1.11 10.16 2.28
CA PHE A 124 -0.08 10.38 1.47
C PHE A 124 -1.21 10.99 2.30
N GLY A 125 -1.46 12.28 2.15
CA GLY A 125 -2.37 13.07 2.95
C GLY A 125 -3.73 13.30 2.28
N VAL A 126 -4.62 12.30 2.32
CA VAL A 126 -5.97 12.38 1.73
C VAL A 126 -7.07 12.26 2.77
N THR A 127 -7.11 11.16 3.51
CA THR A 127 -8.18 10.82 4.46
C THR A 127 -8.29 11.86 5.59
N GLU A 128 -9.54 12.17 5.97
CA GLU A 128 -9.85 13.04 7.11
C GLU A 128 -10.75 12.30 8.11
N PRO A 129 -10.85 12.75 9.37
CA PRO A 129 -11.66 12.05 10.39
C PRO A 129 -13.12 11.85 10.00
N THR A 130 -13.67 12.72 9.15
CA THR A 130 -15.08 12.67 8.73
C THR A 130 -15.27 12.18 7.29
N THR A 131 -14.20 11.86 6.55
CA THR A 131 -14.23 11.56 5.12
C THR A 131 -13.29 10.42 4.73
N GLY A 132 -13.53 9.24 5.27
CA GLY A 132 -12.75 8.03 4.95
C GLY A 132 -13.11 7.44 3.58
N LEU A 133 -14.39 7.34 3.24
CA LEU A 133 -14.88 6.77 1.96
C LEU A 133 -15.28 7.85 0.97
N ASP A 134 -16.08 8.83 1.39
CA ASP A 134 -16.48 9.96 0.54
C ASP A 134 -15.43 11.07 0.57
N THR A 135 -14.29 10.83 -0.06
CA THR A 135 -13.17 11.78 -0.15
C THR A 135 -13.52 13.08 -0.89
N THR A 136 -14.65 13.12 -1.59
CA THR A 136 -15.14 14.35 -2.23
C THR A 136 -15.62 15.41 -1.24
N ARG A 137 -15.83 15.02 0.03
CA ARG A 137 -16.29 15.89 1.12
C ARG A 137 -15.17 16.42 2.02
N LEU A 138 -13.92 16.35 1.57
CA LEU A 138 -12.77 16.87 2.31
C LEU A 138 -12.97 18.32 2.77
N LYS A 139 -12.52 18.63 3.99
CA LYS A 139 -12.63 19.93 4.65
C LYS A 139 -11.30 20.67 4.73
N THR A 140 -10.16 19.96 4.67
CA THR A 140 -8.84 20.61 4.62
C THR A 140 -8.83 21.57 3.42
N ARG A 141 -8.64 22.85 3.71
CA ARG A 141 -8.67 23.94 2.71
C ARG A 141 -7.26 24.41 2.41
N ALA A 142 -7.05 24.90 1.18
CA ALA A 142 -5.84 25.55 0.73
C ALA A 142 -6.20 26.85 0.02
N VAL A 143 -5.93 27.98 0.64
CA VAL A 143 -6.27 29.30 0.14
C VAL A 143 -5.05 29.97 -0.48
N ARG A 144 -5.11 30.32 -1.76
CA ARG A 144 -3.98 30.96 -2.45
C ARG A 144 -3.72 32.36 -1.92
N LYS A 145 -2.47 32.68 -1.60
CA LYS A 145 -1.97 33.99 -1.22
C LYS A 145 -0.65 34.27 -1.96
N GLY A 146 -0.76 34.95 -3.11
CA GLY A 146 0.39 35.24 -3.96
C GLY A 146 1.03 33.98 -4.53
N ASP A 147 2.27 33.70 -4.16
CA ASP A 147 3.10 32.58 -4.61
C ASP A 147 2.97 31.31 -3.73
N LYS A 148 2.04 31.31 -2.78
CA LYS A 148 1.81 30.17 -1.88
C LYS A 148 0.33 29.93 -1.61
N TYR A 149 0.04 28.75 -1.05
CA TYR A 149 -1.23 28.40 -0.45
C TYR A 149 -1.10 28.33 1.07
N ILE A 150 -2.12 28.77 1.78
CA ILE A 150 -2.24 28.62 3.22
C ILE A 150 -3.22 27.48 3.47
N VAL A 151 -2.72 26.44 4.15
CA VAL A 151 -3.47 25.22 4.40
C VAL A 151 -3.92 25.18 5.86
N ASP A 152 -5.22 24.91 6.05
CA ASP A 152 -5.83 24.66 7.34
C ASP A 152 -6.67 23.39 7.28
N GLY A 153 -6.54 22.51 8.26
CA GLY A 153 -7.31 21.27 8.35
C GLY A 153 -6.59 20.14 9.05
N GLN A 154 -7.12 18.93 8.87
CA GLN A 154 -6.60 17.74 9.53
C GLN A 154 -6.63 16.56 8.57
N LYS A 155 -5.57 15.75 8.59
CA LYS A 155 -5.50 14.44 7.94
C LYS A 155 -5.34 13.33 8.98
N VAL A 156 -5.82 12.13 8.68
CA VAL A 156 -5.78 10.98 9.59
C VAL A 156 -5.40 9.70 8.83
N TRP A 157 -4.84 8.74 9.54
CA TRP A 157 -4.31 7.47 9.00
C TRP A 157 -3.18 7.65 7.99
N ILE A 158 -2.37 8.69 8.19
CA ILE A 158 -1.24 8.99 7.31
C ILE A 158 -0.05 8.13 7.70
N SER A 159 0.28 7.16 6.86
CA SER A 159 1.44 6.28 7.07
C SER A 159 2.74 7.03 6.83
N THR A 160 3.80 6.64 7.56
CA THR A 160 5.17 7.15 7.44
C THR A 160 5.38 8.63 7.78
N ALA A 161 4.38 9.35 8.30
CA ALA A 161 4.50 10.78 8.52
C ALA A 161 5.53 11.18 9.61
N GLN A 162 5.94 10.24 10.49
CA GLN A 162 7.04 10.49 11.44
C GLN A 162 8.40 10.59 10.75
N VAL A 163 8.59 9.91 9.63
CA VAL A 163 9.86 9.84 8.91
C VAL A 163 9.82 10.44 7.50
N ALA A 164 8.64 10.82 7.00
CA ALA A 164 8.48 11.38 5.66
C ALA A 164 9.04 12.82 5.59
N ASP A 165 9.74 13.12 4.51
CA ASP A 165 10.25 14.45 4.20
C ASP A 165 9.21 15.27 3.41
N ARG A 166 8.33 14.57 2.66
CA ARG A 166 7.29 15.18 1.82
C ARG A 166 5.93 14.54 2.02
N ILE A 167 4.92 15.29 1.67
CA ILE A 167 3.52 14.85 1.67
C ILE A 167 2.87 15.11 0.32
N LEU A 168 2.21 14.09 -0.24
CA LEU A 168 1.24 14.25 -1.31
C LEU A 168 -0.11 14.62 -0.67
N LEU A 169 -0.46 15.90 -0.69
CA LEU A 169 -1.60 16.47 0.03
C LEU A 169 -2.75 16.80 -0.92
N LEU A 170 -3.92 16.24 -0.68
CA LEU A 170 -5.17 16.65 -1.32
C LEU A 170 -5.91 17.63 -0.42
N ALA A 171 -6.17 18.85 -0.92
CA ALA A 171 -6.87 19.88 -0.17
C ALA A 171 -7.87 20.64 -1.07
N ARG A 172 -8.86 21.28 -0.46
CA ARG A 172 -9.89 22.03 -1.16
C ARG A 172 -9.44 23.46 -1.40
N THR A 173 -9.31 23.83 -2.67
CA THR A 173 -8.97 25.20 -3.11
C THR A 173 -10.20 26.04 -3.46
N THR A 174 -11.31 25.40 -3.87
CA THR A 174 -12.61 26.04 -4.08
C THR A 174 -13.62 25.46 -3.10
N PRO A 175 -14.36 26.28 -2.33
CA PRO A 175 -15.40 25.83 -1.42
C PRO A 175 -16.42 24.88 -2.07
N LEU A 176 -16.93 23.92 -1.31
CA LEU A 176 -17.83 22.87 -1.83
C LEU A 176 -19.16 23.45 -2.37
N ASP A 177 -19.62 24.54 -1.79
CA ASP A 177 -20.84 25.28 -2.19
C ASP A 177 -20.66 26.14 -3.45
N GLN A 178 -19.42 26.26 -3.95
CA GLN A 178 -19.07 27.03 -5.15
C GLN A 178 -18.69 26.14 -6.36
N VAL A 179 -18.80 24.83 -6.25
CA VAL A 179 -18.50 23.89 -7.34
C VAL A 179 -19.76 23.17 -7.84
N SER A 180 -19.77 22.78 -9.10
CA SER A 180 -20.90 22.05 -9.72
C SER A 180 -20.95 20.60 -9.28
N LYS A 181 -19.78 19.99 -9.03
CA LYS A 181 -19.63 18.58 -8.60
C LYS A 181 -18.69 18.52 -7.40
N PRO A 182 -18.97 17.68 -6.39
CA PRO A 182 -18.12 17.55 -5.22
C PRO A 182 -16.65 17.15 -5.52
N THR A 183 -16.42 16.52 -6.68
CA THR A 183 -15.08 16.15 -7.17
C THR A 183 -14.25 17.34 -7.67
N GLU A 184 -14.89 18.47 -7.94
CA GLU A 184 -14.23 19.70 -8.39
C GLU A 184 -13.75 20.53 -7.18
N GLY A 185 -12.80 21.45 -7.43
CA GLY A 185 -12.29 22.34 -6.41
C GLY A 185 -11.32 21.69 -5.40
N LEU A 186 -10.88 20.47 -5.65
CA LEU A 186 -9.82 19.81 -4.92
C LEU A 186 -8.51 19.92 -5.69
N SER A 187 -7.42 20.32 -5.03
CA SER A 187 -6.10 20.46 -5.63
C SER A 187 -5.10 19.53 -4.95
N LEU A 188 -4.13 19.06 -5.72
CA LEU A 188 -3.11 18.13 -5.26
C LEU A 188 -1.78 18.86 -5.15
N PHE A 189 -1.07 18.64 -4.05
CA PHE A 189 0.23 19.25 -3.78
C PHE A 189 1.22 18.14 -3.42
N TYR A 190 2.44 18.22 -3.95
CA TYR A 190 3.55 17.42 -3.45
C TYR A 190 4.59 18.36 -2.84
N THR A 191 4.59 18.45 -1.52
CA THR A 191 5.30 19.49 -0.80
C THR A 191 6.08 18.94 0.39
N LYS A 192 7.02 19.73 0.94
CA LYS A 192 7.75 19.39 2.15
C LYS A 192 6.77 19.18 3.32
N LEU A 193 7.03 18.21 4.19
CA LEU A 193 6.33 18.04 5.47
C LEU A 193 7.23 18.61 6.59
N ASP A 194 6.97 19.87 6.95
CA ASP A 194 7.67 20.56 8.03
C ASP A 194 6.96 20.30 9.37
N ARG A 195 7.56 19.46 10.21
CA ARG A 195 6.98 19.05 11.50
C ARG A 195 7.04 20.14 12.58
N ASP A 196 7.82 21.20 12.37
CA ASP A 196 7.80 22.37 13.26
C ASP A 196 6.56 23.24 13.03
N ARG A 197 5.93 23.10 11.86
CA ARG A 197 4.74 23.87 11.45
C ARG A 197 3.48 23.04 11.29
N ALA A 198 3.60 21.74 11.05
CA ALA A 198 2.49 20.78 11.01
C ALA A 198 2.62 19.82 12.20
N ARG A 199 1.64 19.80 13.07
CA ARG A 199 1.64 18.88 14.22
C ARG A 199 1.30 17.47 13.75
N VAL A 200 2.25 16.55 13.87
CA VAL A 200 2.11 15.12 13.52
C VAL A 200 2.01 14.30 14.81
N VAL A 201 0.92 13.54 14.94
CA VAL A 201 0.63 12.74 16.15
C VAL A 201 0.43 11.28 15.74
N GLU A 202 1.24 10.40 16.30
CA GLU A 202 1.14 8.97 16.02
C GLU A 202 -0.16 8.37 16.61
N ILE A 203 -0.77 7.47 15.84
CA ILE A 203 -1.95 6.69 16.25
C ILE A 203 -1.47 5.31 16.70
N ASP A 204 -1.71 4.97 17.96
CA ASP A 204 -1.52 3.61 18.46
C ASP A 204 -2.46 2.63 17.76
N LYS A 205 -1.93 1.51 17.27
CA LYS A 205 -2.67 0.60 16.39
C LYS A 205 -2.27 -0.86 16.58
N MET A 206 -3.12 -1.77 16.14
CA MET A 206 -2.98 -3.20 16.40
C MET A 206 -1.81 -3.88 15.66
N GLY A 207 -1.36 -3.38 14.52
CA GLY A 207 -0.33 -4.03 13.71
C GLY A 207 0.41 -3.08 12.78
N ARG A 208 1.43 -3.59 12.08
CA ARG A 208 2.33 -2.79 11.25
C ARG A 208 3.00 -1.68 12.08
N ALA A 209 3.45 -2.03 13.28
CA ALA A 209 3.98 -1.05 14.23
C ALA A 209 5.26 -0.35 13.73
N GLY A 210 6.09 -1.05 12.95
CA GLY A 210 7.28 -0.48 12.33
C GLY A 210 7.02 0.56 11.22
N VAL A 211 5.77 0.72 10.76
CA VAL A 211 5.39 1.83 9.88
C VAL A 211 4.26 2.59 10.56
N ASP A 212 4.56 3.77 11.06
CA ASP A 212 3.64 4.63 11.80
C ASP A 212 2.35 4.96 11.01
N SER A 213 1.31 5.36 11.73
CA SER A 213 0.09 5.97 11.17
C SER A 213 -0.24 7.18 12.01
N ASN A 214 -0.64 8.28 11.38
CA ASN A 214 -0.68 9.57 12.07
C ASN A 214 -1.94 10.36 11.80
N GLU A 215 -2.24 11.26 12.73
CA GLU A 215 -2.98 12.48 12.48
C GLU A 215 -2.01 13.60 12.15
N ILE A 216 -2.36 14.44 11.19
CA ILE A 216 -1.59 15.65 10.84
C ILE A 216 -2.53 16.85 10.91
N PHE A 217 -2.15 17.85 11.70
CA PHE A 217 -2.90 19.09 11.85
C PHE A 217 -2.15 20.23 11.15
N PHE A 218 -2.85 20.94 10.27
CA PHE A 218 -2.38 22.12 9.55
C PHE A 218 -3.09 23.36 10.07
N GLU A 219 -2.33 24.34 10.56
CA GLU A 219 -2.81 25.62 11.07
C GLU A 219 -1.99 26.73 10.41
N GLY A 220 -2.53 27.32 9.36
CA GLY A 220 -1.80 28.34 8.57
C GLY A 220 -0.55 27.79 7.86
N TYR A 221 -0.55 26.50 7.50
CA TYR A 221 0.59 25.83 6.89
C TYR A 221 0.85 26.34 5.47
N GLU A 222 2.08 26.79 5.21
CA GLU A 222 2.44 27.37 3.92
C GLU A 222 2.91 26.30 2.94
N VAL A 223 2.30 26.27 1.76
CA VAL A 223 2.67 25.39 0.65
C VAL A 223 3.02 26.27 -0.57
N PRO A 224 4.23 26.17 -1.14
CA PRO A 224 4.60 26.89 -2.36
C PRO A 224 3.61 26.60 -3.50
N ALA A 225 3.22 27.61 -4.27
CA ALA A 225 2.30 27.42 -5.39
C ALA A 225 2.89 26.52 -6.49
N GLU A 226 4.20 26.49 -6.61
CA GLU A 226 4.95 25.63 -7.52
C GLU A 226 4.93 24.13 -7.13
N ASP A 227 4.52 23.80 -5.90
CA ASP A 227 4.36 22.43 -5.42
C ASP A 227 2.99 21.83 -5.77
N ARG A 228 2.09 22.61 -6.40
CA ARG A 228 0.80 22.11 -6.88
C ARG A 228 1.00 21.24 -8.12
N ILE A 229 0.51 20.01 -8.06
CA ILE A 229 0.55 19.06 -9.18
C ILE A 229 -0.66 19.29 -10.10
N GLY A 230 -0.37 19.56 -11.35
CA GLY A 230 -1.39 19.80 -12.39
C GLY A 230 -2.22 21.08 -12.16
N GLU A 231 -3.45 21.10 -12.69
CA GLU A 231 -4.35 22.25 -12.64
C GLU A 231 -5.06 22.38 -11.28
N GLU A 232 -5.28 23.61 -10.83
CA GLU A 232 -6.07 23.91 -9.65
C GLU A 232 -7.51 23.40 -9.79
N GLY A 233 -8.03 22.79 -8.73
CA GLY A 233 -9.39 22.26 -8.70
C GLY A 233 -9.57 20.89 -9.34
N LYS A 234 -8.52 20.28 -9.96
CA LYS A 234 -8.57 18.98 -10.63
C LYS A 234 -7.83 17.86 -9.88
N GLY A 235 -7.35 18.09 -8.69
CA GLY A 235 -6.53 17.16 -7.90
C GLY A 235 -7.22 15.84 -7.60
N PHE A 236 -8.55 15.81 -7.47
CA PHE A 236 -9.29 14.56 -7.28
C PHE A 236 -9.14 13.60 -8.49
N ARG A 237 -9.18 14.14 -9.71
CA ARG A 237 -8.93 13.34 -10.93
C ARG A 237 -7.53 12.75 -10.93
N TYR A 238 -6.55 13.54 -10.50
CA TYR A 238 -5.15 13.10 -10.48
C TYR A 238 -4.90 11.98 -9.47
N ILE A 239 -5.49 12.09 -8.30
CA ILE A 239 -5.37 11.04 -7.27
C ILE A 239 -6.06 9.74 -7.69
N LEU A 240 -7.20 9.83 -8.39
CA LEU A 240 -7.90 8.64 -8.89
C LEU A 240 -7.06 7.83 -9.90
N HIS A 241 -6.14 8.48 -10.62
CA HIS A 241 -5.25 7.79 -11.55
C HIS A 241 -4.36 6.75 -10.84
N GLY A 242 -3.92 7.04 -9.62
CA GLY A 242 -3.14 6.11 -8.79
C GLY A 242 -3.95 5.01 -8.10
N MET A 243 -5.29 5.04 -8.14
CA MET A 243 -6.11 4.14 -7.31
C MET A 243 -6.21 2.71 -7.82
N ASN A 244 -6.05 2.46 -9.12
CA ASN A 244 -5.98 1.08 -9.64
C ASN A 244 -4.61 0.45 -9.35
N PRO A 245 -3.47 1.12 -9.60
CA PRO A 245 -2.18 0.68 -9.08
C PRO A 245 -2.20 0.38 -7.58
N GLU A 246 -2.76 1.25 -6.76
CA GLU A 246 -2.89 1.05 -5.32
C GLU A 246 -3.59 -0.28 -4.97
N ARG A 247 -4.73 -0.58 -5.62
CA ARG A 247 -5.46 -1.83 -5.39
C ARG A 247 -4.64 -3.05 -5.83
N VAL A 248 -3.92 -2.96 -6.92
CA VAL A 248 -3.05 -4.03 -7.44
C VAL A 248 -1.94 -4.32 -6.44
N LEU A 249 -1.22 -3.28 -5.99
CA LEU A 249 -0.08 -3.44 -5.08
C LEU A 249 -0.51 -3.97 -3.71
N ILE A 250 -1.58 -3.42 -3.10
CA ILE A 250 -2.07 -3.92 -1.83
C ILE A 250 -2.61 -5.36 -1.93
N GLY A 251 -3.17 -5.73 -3.09
CA GLY A 251 -3.54 -7.10 -3.39
C GLY A 251 -2.32 -8.04 -3.42
N ALA A 252 -1.25 -7.63 -4.10
CA ALA A 252 0.01 -8.37 -4.16
C ALA A 252 0.64 -8.55 -2.75
N GLU A 253 0.64 -7.49 -1.95
CA GLU A 253 1.12 -7.51 -0.56
C GLU A 253 0.32 -8.49 0.31
N ALA A 254 -1.01 -8.51 0.16
CA ALA A 254 -1.87 -9.43 0.89
C ALA A 254 -1.61 -10.90 0.51
N ILE A 255 -1.36 -11.17 -0.79
CA ILE A 255 -0.97 -12.51 -1.28
C ILE A 255 0.36 -12.93 -0.67
N GLY A 256 1.39 -12.08 -0.72
CA GLY A 256 2.70 -12.38 -0.15
C GLY A 256 2.60 -12.70 1.34
N LEU A 257 1.91 -11.87 2.11
CA LEU A 257 1.67 -12.10 3.54
C LEU A 257 0.95 -13.43 3.80
N GLY A 258 -0.11 -13.73 3.03
CA GLY A 258 -0.85 -14.97 3.12
C GLY A 258 0.01 -16.19 2.82
N ARG A 259 0.87 -16.13 1.79
CA ARG A 259 1.84 -17.18 1.44
C ARG A 259 2.87 -17.39 2.53
N ALA A 260 3.40 -16.32 3.14
CA ALA A 260 4.31 -16.42 4.29
C ALA A 260 3.64 -17.13 5.48
N ALA A 261 2.41 -16.75 5.82
CA ALA A 261 1.65 -17.37 6.90
C ALA A 261 1.36 -18.85 6.62
N LEU A 262 0.94 -19.17 5.40
CA LEU A 262 0.68 -20.55 4.96
C LEU A 262 1.94 -21.43 5.00
N ALA A 263 3.07 -20.90 4.55
CA ALA A 263 4.35 -21.64 4.59
C ALA A 263 4.75 -21.99 6.02
N ARG A 264 4.62 -21.05 6.97
CA ARG A 264 4.89 -21.30 8.40
C ARG A 264 3.92 -22.33 8.99
N ALA A 265 2.63 -22.22 8.68
CA ALA A 265 1.63 -23.17 9.13
C ALA A 265 1.92 -24.59 8.61
N ALA A 266 2.26 -24.71 7.33
CA ALA A 266 2.60 -25.99 6.72
C ALA A 266 3.89 -26.60 7.31
N GLY A 267 4.92 -25.78 7.55
CA GLY A 267 6.16 -26.20 8.24
C GLY A 267 5.86 -26.72 9.64
N TYR A 268 5.18 -25.93 10.45
CA TYR A 268 4.79 -26.33 11.81
C TYR A 268 3.95 -27.60 11.83
N ALA A 269 3.00 -27.75 10.91
CA ALA A 269 2.13 -28.90 10.82
C ALA A 269 2.88 -30.21 10.48
N LYS A 270 4.02 -30.12 9.76
CA LYS A 270 4.90 -31.29 9.47
C LYS A 270 5.71 -31.75 10.70
N GLU A 271 6.10 -30.81 11.55
CA GLU A 271 7.03 -31.04 12.66
C GLU A 271 6.32 -31.32 13.99
N ARG A 272 5.20 -30.62 14.24
CA ARG A 272 4.46 -30.72 15.51
C ARG A 272 3.80 -32.11 15.65
N VAL A 273 4.24 -32.91 16.61
CA VAL A 273 3.67 -34.21 16.93
C VAL A 273 2.68 -34.10 18.08
N VAL A 274 1.46 -34.62 17.88
CA VAL A 274 0.39 -34.75 18.87
C VAL A 274 -0.27 -36.11 18.65
N PHE A 275 -0.55 -36.84 19.72
CA PHE A 275 -1.08 -38.22 19.65
C PHE A 275 -0.22 -39.15 18.78
N GLY A 276 1.12 -39.01 18.87
CA GLY A 276 2.09 -39.91 18.22
C GLY A 276 2.30 -39.70 16.72
N ARG A 277 1.74 -38.64 16.12
CA ARG A 277 1.92 -38.33 14.69
C ARG A 277 1.95 -36.82 14.44
N PRO A 278 2.55 -36.34 13.32
CA PRO A 278 2.48 -34.96 12.92
C PRO A 278 1.03 -34.47 12.77
N ILE A 279 0.73 -33.28 13.25
CA ILE A 279 -0.63 -32.72 13.17
C ILE A 279 -1.10 -32.52 11.72
N GLY A 280 -0.17 -32.33 10.78
CA GLY A 280 -0.42 -32.24 9.34
C GLY A 280 -1.01 -33.55 8.74
N GLN A 281 -1.05 -34.64 9.46
CA GLN A 281 -1.77 -35.88 9.03
C GLN A 281 -3.28 -35.80 9.32
N ASN A 282 -3.77 -34.76 9.98
CA ASN A 282 -5.19 -34.62 10.28
C ASN A 282 -5.87 -33.75 9.18
N GLN A 283 -6.97 -34.26 8.61
CA GLN A 283 -7.75 -33.52 7.59
C GLN A 283 -8.23 -32.16 8.09
N GLY A 284 -8.55 -32.05 9.40
CA GLY A 284 -8.92 -30.76 10.01
C GLY A 284 -7.81 -29.69 9.99
N VAL A 285 -6.55 -30.10 9.76
CA VAL A 285 -5.40 -29.20 9.53
C VAL A 285 -5.09 -29.06 8.04
N GLN A 286 -5.10 -30.17 7.30
CA GLN A 286 -4.77 -30.20 5.87
C GLN A 286 -5.75 -29.37 5.01
N HIS A 287 -7.06 -29.57 5.21
CA HIS A 287 -8.08 -29.00 4.34
C HIS A 287 -8.13 -27.47 4.41
N PRO A 288 -8.07 -26.80 5.58
CA PRO A 288 -7.97 -25.34 5.63
C PRO A 288 -6.73 -24.81 4.90
N LEU A 289 -5.55 -25.39 5.11
CA LEU A 289 -4.32 -24.95 4.47
C LEU A 289 -4.34 -25.17 2.95
N ALA A 290 -4.94 -26.27 2.48
CA ALA A 290 -5.13 -26.51 1.05
C ALA A 290 -6.11 -25.51 0.42
N ALA A 291 -7.20 -25.19 1.12
CA ALA A 291 -8.16 -24.19 0.67
C ALA A 291 -7.53 -22.78 0.62
N ASP A 292 -6.70 -22.43 1.60
CA ASP A 292 -5.96 -21.17 1.62
C ASP A 292 -5.03 -21.04 0.41
N TRP A 293 -4.29 -22.11 0.09
CA TRP A 293 -3.41 -22.12 -1.09
C TRP A 293 -4.21 -21.88 -2.38
N MET A 294 -5.32 -22.61 -2.58
CA MET A 294 -6.16 -22.42 -3.77
C MET A 294 -6.73 -20.99 -3.88
N ALA A 295 -7.15 -20.43 -2.75
CA ALA A 295 -7.70 -19.06 -2.72
C ALA A 295 -6.63 -17.99 -3.05
N LEU A 296 -5.41 -18.16 -2.49
CA LEU A 296 -4.28 -17.26 -2.76
C LEU A 296 -3.86 -17.32 -4.23
N GLU A 297 -3.77 -18.52 -4.83
CA GLU A 297 -3.42 -18.64 -6.26
C GLU A 297 -4.49 -18.05 -7.18
N ALA A 298 -5.77 -18.29 -6.91
CA ALA A 298 -6.86 -17.70 -7.69
C ALA A 298 -6.87 -16.16 -7.58
N ALA A 299 -6.66 -15.63 -6.37
CA ALA A 299 -6.57 -14.19 -6.14
C ALA A 299 -5.34 -13.58 -6.83
N TRP A 300 -4.21 -14.27 -6.81
CA TRP A 300 -2.99 -13.82 -7.49
C TRP A 300 -3.20 -13.68 -9.00
N LEU A 301 -3.83 -14.64 -9.65
CA LEU A 301 -4.16 -14.55 -11.08
C LEU A 301 -5.05 -13.32 -11.40
N MET A 302 -5.97 -12.96 -10.50
CA MET A 302 -6.79 -11.76 -10.68
C MET A 302 -5.98 -10.46 -10.50
N VAL A 303 -5.06 -10.42 -9.53
CA VAL A 303 -4.14 -9.29 -9.32
C VAL A 303 -3.23 -9.11 -10.54
N GLN A 304 -2.62 -10.20 -11.04
CA GLN A 304 -1.77 -10.15 -12.25
C GLN A 304 -2.56 -9.69 -13.48
N ASN A 305 -3.80 -10.15 -13.67
CA ASN A 305 -4.65 -9.68 -14.76
C ASN A 305 -4.92 -8.18 -14.66
N ALA A 306 -5.20 -7.66 -13.46
CA ALA A 306 -5.41 -6.22 -13.25
C ALA A 306 -4.13 -5.42 -13.56
N ALA A 307 -2.97 -5.89 -13.09
CA ALA A 307 -1.68 -5.27 -13.32
C ALA A 307 -1.32 -5.22 -14.82
N TRP A 308 -1.40 -6.36 -15.50
CA TRP A 308 -1.16 -6.46 -16.93
C TRP A 308 -2.08 -5.54 -17.75
N ARG A 309 -3.38 -5.50 -17.43
CA ARG A 309 -4.34 -4.60 -18.11
C ARG A 309 -3.96 -3.14 -17.92
N TYR A 310 -3.54 -2.75 -16.71
CA TYR A 310 -3.11 -1.40 -16.42
C TYR A 310 -1.88 -1.01 -17.28
N ASP A 311 -0.88 -1.87 -17.36
CA ASP A 311 0.34 -1.62 -18.14
C ASP A 311 0.10 -1.63 -19.66
N GLN A 312 -1.04 -2.18 -20.11
CA GLN A 312 -1.49 -2.14 -21.50
C GLN A 312 -2.49 -1.01 -21.80
N ASP A 313 -2.66 -0.04 -20.88
CA ASP A 313 -3.65 1.04 -20.99
C ASP A 313 -5.10 0.55 -21.21
N LEU A 314 -5.42 -0.66 -20.74
CA LEU A 314 -6.77 -1.24 -20.80
C LEU A 314 -7.56 -0.90 -19.53
N ASP A 315 -8.90 -0.83 -19.65
CA ASP A 315 -9.75 -0.72 -18.45
C ASP A 315 -9.52 -1.92 -17.52
N CYS A 316 -9.07 -1.64 -16.32
CA CYS A 316 -8.74 -2.62 -15.29
C CYS A 316 -9.54 -2.43 -13.98
N ALA A 317 -10.50 -1.49 -13.94
CA ALA A 317 -11.16 -1.13 -12.70
C ALA A 317 -11.88 -2.32 -12.03
N ALA A 318 -12.58 -3.14 -12.81
CA ALA A 318 -13.25 -4.34 -12.30
C ALA A 318 -12.25 -5.35 -11.72
N GLN A 319 -11.16 -5.63 -12.46
CA GLN A 319 -10.13 -6.59 -12.08
C GLN A 319 -9.34 -6.11 -10.86
N ALA A 320 -8.97 -4.82 -10.79
CA ALA A 320 -8.25 -4.24 -9.65
C ALA A 320 -9.09 -4.30 -8.36
N ASN A 321 -10.39 -4.00 -8.44
CA ASN A 321 -11.31 -4.15 -7.31
C ASN A 321 -11.47 -5.61 -6.90
N ALA A 322 -11.72 -6.52 -7.84
CA ALA A 322 -11.88 -7.95 -7.55
C ALA A 322 -10.58 -8.56 -7.01
N GLY A 323 -9.43 -8.24 -7.61
CA GLY A 323 -8.12 -8.73 -7.17
C GLY A 323 -7.81 -8.30 -5.73
N LYS A 324 -8.00 -7.02 -5.41
CA LYS A 324 -7.82 -6.51 -4.04
C LYS A 324 -8.73 -7.20 -3.03
N TYR A 325 -10.01 -7.37 -3.36
CA TYR A 325 -10.98 -8.02 -2.48
C TYR A 325 -10.58 -9.47 -2.19
N LEU A 326 -10.39 -10.26 -3.25
CA LEU A 326 -10.05 -11.68 -3.15
C LEU A 326 -8.72 -11.90 -2.44
N ALA A 327 -7.71 -11.09 -2.76
CA ALA A 327 -6.37 -11.18 -2.15
C ALA A 327 -6.41 -10.87 -0.64
N ALA A 328 -7.11 -9.80 -0.27
CA ALA A 328 -7.24 -9.42 1.14
C ALA A 328 -8.02 -10.47 1.97
N GLU A 329 -9.09 -11.05 1.40
CA GLU A 329 -9.86 -12.12 2.03
C GLU A 329 -9.01 -13.39 2.21
N ALA A 330 -8.34 -13.84 1.14
CA ALA A 330 -7.50 -15.03 1.14
C ALA A 330 -6.29 -14.87 2.09
N GLY A 331 -5.61 -13.71 2.05
CA GLY A 331 -4.46 -13.43 2.92
C GLY A 331 -4.86 -13.40 4.40
N LEU A 332 -5.95 -12.73 4.73
CA LEU A 332 -6.49 -12.71 6.11
C LEU A 332 -6.85 -14.11 6.59
N LYS A 333 -7.52 -14.92 5.73
CA LYS A 333 -7.91 -16.27 6.07
C LYS A 333 -6.71 -17.18 6.30
N ALA A 334 -5.69 -17.08 5.45
CA ALA A 334 -4.44 -17.84 5.61
C ALA A 334 -3.71 -17.47 6.92
N CYS A 335 -3.68 -16.19 7.30
CA CYS A 335 -3.12 -15.74 8.58
C CYS A 335 -3.92 -16.30 9.78
N GLN A 336 -5.25 -16.31 9.71
CA GLN A 336 -6.10 -16.93 10.75
C GLN A 336 -5.83 -18.41 10.88
N ASN A 337 -5.78 -19.14 9.77
CA ASN A 337 -5.53 -20.58 9.78
C ASN A 337 -4.09 -20.91 10.23
N ALA A 338 -3.12 -20.03 9.98
CA ALA A 338 -1.77 -20.16 10.52
C ALA A 338 -1.76 -20.09 12.06
N ILE A 339 -2.46 -19.13 12.66
CA ILE A 339 -2.64 -19.08 14.13
C ILE A 339 -3.30 -20.36 14.64
N MET A 340 -4.40 -20.77 14.03
CA MET A 340 -5.14 -21.97 14.45
C MET A 340 -4.29 -23.24 14.34
N THR A 341 -3.45 -23.35 13.31
CA THR A 341 -2.54 -24.49 13.11
C THR A 341 -1.47 -24.56 14.20
N HIS A 342 -0.92 -23.42 14.61
CA HIS A 342 0.06 -23.33 15.70
C HIS A 342 -0.59 -23.48 17.09
N GLY A 343 -1.90 -23.24 17.21
CA GLY A 343 -2.59 -23.26 18.50
C GLY A 343 -2.03 -22.20 19.45
N GLY A 344 -1.75 -22.56 20.70
CA GLY A 344 -1.19 -21.64 21.70
C GLY A 344 0.13 -20.99 21.26
N PHE A 345 0.96 -21.70 20.51
CA PHE A 345 2.21 -21.14 19.96
C PHE A 345 1.96 -20.10 18.85
N GLY A 346 0.82 -20.13 18.16
CA GLY A 346 0.43 -19.09 17.22
C GLY A 346 0.12 -17.74 17.88
N TYR A 347 -0.10 -17.72 19.19
CA TYR A 347 -0.29 -16.51 19.98
C TYR A 347 1.02 -15.92 20.53
N ALA A 348 2.12 -16.70 20.43
CA ALA A 348 3.44 -16.29 20.89
C ALA A 348 4.19 -15.52 19.78
N ARG A 349 4.80 -14.39 20.14
CA ARG A 349 5.49 -13.50 19.19
C ARG A 349 6.66 -14.17 18.47
N GLU A 350 7.32 -15.13 19.08
CA GLU A 350 8.46 -15.86 18.54
C GLU A 350 8.14 -16.71 17.29
N TYR A 351 6.85 -17.01 17.04
CA TYR A 351 6.41 -17.76 15.85
C TYR A 351 6.00 -16.85 14.69
N HIS A 352 5.93 -15.53 14.90
CA HIS A 352 5.65 -14.46 13.92
C HIS A 352 4.26 -14.51 13.26
N VAL A 353 3.52 -15.60 13.30
CA VAL A 353 2.18 -15.71 12.68
C VAL A 353 1.17 -14.76 13.32
N GLU A 354 1.35 -14.41 14.61
CA GLU A 354 0.51 -13.39 15.27
C GLU A 354 0.73 -12.01 14.68
N ARG A 355 1.98 -11.66 14.31
CA ARG A 355 2.30 -10.40 13.63
C ARG A 355 1.64 -10.34 12.26
N TYR A 356 1.73 -11.43 11.49
CA TYR A 356 1.07 -11.51 10.18
C TYR A 356 -0.44 -11.36 10.31
N MET A 357 -1.08 -11.95 11.32
CA MET A 357 -2.50 -11.81 11.58
C MET A 357 -2.89 -10.37 11.91
N ARG A 358 -2.12 -9.67 12.73
CA ARG A 358 -2.36 -8.25 13.06
C ARG A 358 -2.24 -7.38 11.80
N GLU A 359 -1.24 -7.64 10.97
CA GLU A 359 -0.98 -6.90 9.74
C GLU A 359 -2.00 -7.19 8.62
N ALA A 360 -2.54 -8.42 8.55
CA ALA A 360 -3.50 -8.84 7.52
C ALA A 360 -4.83 -8.07 7.56
N MET A 361 -5.13 -7.38 8.65
CA MET A 361 -6.31 -6.51 8.74
C MET A 361 -6.21 -5.27 7.85
N ILE A 362 -4.99 -4.76 7.59
CA ILE A 362 -4.82 -3.55 6.77
C ILE A 362 -5.34 -3.73 5.35
N PRO A 363 -4.88 -4.71 4.55
CA PRO A 363 -5.40 -4.89 3.19
C PRO A 363 -6.88 -5.23 3.15
N TRP A 364 -7.47 -5.73 4.24
CA TRP A 364 -8.92 -5.95 4.31
C TRP A 364 -9.70 -4.63 4.40
N ILE A 365 -9.30 -3.72 5.29
CA ILE A 365 -10.05 -2.47 5.56
C ILE A 365 -9.65 -1.30 4.66
N ALA A 366 -8.42 -1.28 4.11
CA ALA A 366 -7.83 -0.17 3.33
C ALA A 366 -7.22 -0.68 2.01
N PRO A 367 -6.98 0.22 1.03
CA PRO A 367 -7.39 1.63 0.96
C PRO A 367 -8.90 1.81 0.67
N VAL A 368 -9.54 0.80 0.12
CA VAL A 368 -10.97 0.78 -0.23
C VAL A 368 -11.66 -0.36 0.53
N SER A 369 -12.72 -0.04 1.24
CA SER A 369 -13.44 -1.05 2.02
C SER A 369 -14.06 -2.14 1.12
N PRO A 370 -14.21 -3.38 1.65
CA PRO A 370 -14.89 -4.47 0.93
C PRO A 370 -16.28 -4.07 0.44
N ASN A 371 -17.04 -3.35 1.27
CA ASN A 371 -18.39 -2.91 0.92
C ASN A 371 -18.40 -2.00 -0.32
N LEU A 372 -17.48 -1.04 -0.39
CA LEU A 372 -17.40 -0.13 -1.54
C LEU A 372 -16.97 -0.87 -2.82
N ILE A 373 -16.07 -1.86 -2.69
CA ILE A 373 -15.67 -2.73 -3.80
C ILE A 373 -16.87 -3.52 -4.31
N LEU A 374 -17.63 -4.15 -3.41
CA LEU A 374 -18.82 -4.93 -3.79
C LEU A 374 -19.89 -4.05 -4.44
N CYS A 375 -20.11 -2.82 -3.93
CA CYS A 375 -20.98 -1.85 -4.59
C CYS A 375 -20.49 -1.51 -5.99
N HIS A 376 -19.20 -1.27 -6.18
CA HIS A 376 -18.63 -0.99 -7.50
C HIS A 376 -18.87 -2.15 -8.48
N ILE A 377 -18.61 -3.39 -8.07
CA ILE A 377 -18.86 -4.56 -8.92
C ILE A 377 -20.36 -4.71 -9.23
N ALA A 378 -21.22 -4.57 -8.22
CA ALA A 378 -22.67 -4.65 -8.41
C ALA A 378 -23.19 -3.61 -9.42
N GLU A 379 -22.78 -2.37 -9.27
CA GLU A 379 -23.26 -1.26 -10.10
C GLU A 379 -22.63 -1.24 -11.50
N ARG A 380 -21.31 -1.43 -11.58
CA ARG A 380 -20.55 -1.20 -12.82
C ARG A 380 -20.37 -2.44 -13.69
N VAL A 381 -20.33 -3.62 -13.07
CA VAL A 381 -20.14 -4.88 -13.79
C VAL A 381 -21.48 -5.60 -14.01
N LEU A 382 -22.31 -5.68 -12.94
CA LEU A 382 -23.59 -6.38 -13.02
C LEU A 382 -24.75 -5.47 -13.45
N GLY A 383 -24.55 -4.15 -13.53
CA GLY A 383 -25.59 -3.19 -13.94
C GLY A 383 -26.74 -3.02 -12.93
N LEU A 384 -26.49 -3.37 -11.65
CA LEU A 384 -27.51 -3.22 -10.61
C LEU A 384 -27.72 -1.73 -10.25
N PRO A 385 -28.90 -1.35 -9.76
CA PRO A 385 -29.16 -0.01 -9.28
C PRO A 385 -28.18 0.41 -8.18
N LYS A 386 -27.84 1.70 -8.17
CA LYS A 386 -26.97 2.28 -7.14
C LYS A 386 -27.58 2.11 -5.75
N SER A 387 -26.78 1.68 -4.78
CA SER A 387 -27.24 1.36 -3.43
C SER A 387 -27.38 2.57 -2.51
N TYR A 388 -26.75 3.71 -2.85
CA TYR A 388 -26.76 4.96 -2.04
C TYR A 388 -26.52 6.20 -2.92
#